data_eb3ff2fde7a0d5e5336545a292834bd1
#
_entry.id   eb3ff2fde7a0d5e5336545a292834bd1
#
_cell.length_a   1.000
_cell.length_b   1.000
_cell.length_c   1.000
_cell.angle_alpha   90.00
_cell.angle_beta   90.00
_cell.angle_gamma   90.00
#
_symmetry.space_group_name_H-M   'P 1'
#
loop_
_entity.id
_entity.type
_entity.pdbx_description
1 polymer ?
#
loop_
_entity_poly.entity_id
_entity_poly.type
_entity_poly.pdbx_seq_one_letter_code
_entity_poly.pdbx_strand_id
1 'polypeptide(L)'
;MGTRSAIPIGEALNSFNSVPYAERSLFRALARHAPRGMPANAELRAEDAAEVLCMMKGRRVLLEPASKELRFADEPLRPKIELDLVNNSSVRVRVVFESGNRRFPLSSGAWFEGTPGWQVDTTEGVARPVVEAVTPAWLQRLYRSPALVHPLNDLPRLLVEYIPRVAASLGTGLPDLSPVADVIDVPPRFRLRADGDIVEAIVRLRVVYNDIEYLIPLDGLPSPLAFQAPLRGASRPRVVRRDVGAEMAAVQMLLNLGFEVGPTGEELVASGNKAIAFWTEGIATLPGEWQRFIPDDLVDVRIRDKHVVPRARVSSGIDWLSLNIVFDTEGVAVDEDELRTCLEKGRHLVRLKDGSYAPVKAEQVSEILGRLAEITASAGVRGKLPLSQAGRVQDLLKLVSERNVSNTAEQLFGKLEEI
;
A
#
# COMPACT_ATOMS: atom_id res chain seq x y z
N MET A 1 -70.13 -6.44 -7.04
CA MET A 1 -69.28 -5.43 -6.33
C MET A 1 -69.42 -5.70 -4.83
N GLY A 2 -68.50 -6.39 -4.22
CA GLY A 2 -68.50 -6.65 -2.77
C GLY A 2 -68.10 -5.39 -2.02
N THR A 3 -68.91 -4.93 -1.13
CA THR A 3 -68.62 -3.87 -0.16
C THR A 3 -67.42 -4.30 0.69
N ARG A 4 -66.26 -3.65 0.49
CA ARG A 4 -65.10 -3.81 1.33
C ARG A 4 -65.38 -3.04 2.62
N SER A 5 -65.79 -3.70 3.66
CA SER A 5 -65.80 -3.12 5.01
C SER A 5 -64.36 -3.13 5.57
N ALA A 6 -63.87 -1.99 6.01
CA ALA A 6 -62.64 -1.92 6.77
C ALA A 6 -62.87 -2.63 8.12
N ILE A 7 -62.08 -3.65 8.41
CA ILE A 7 -62.12 -4.34 9.71
C ILE A 7 -61.18 -3.56 10.65
N PRO A 8 -61.66 -3.05 11.78
CA PRO A 8 -60.79 -2.42 12.77
C PRO A 8 -59.67 -3.37 13.21
N ILE A 9 -58.48 -2.85 13.42
CA ILE A 9 -57.29 -3.64 13.82
C ILE A 9 -57.56 -4.48 15.07
N GLY A 10 -58.38 -3.96 16.00
CA GLY A 10 -58.79 -4.68 17.21
C GLY A 10 -59.64 -5.91 16.94
N GLU A 11 -60.59 -5.85 15.98
CA GLU A 11 -61.41 -6.99 15.57
C GLU A 11 -60.59 -8.03 14.80
N ALA A 12 -59.68 -7.59 13.94
CA ALA A 12 -58.74 -8.46 13.25
C ALA A 12 -57.81 -9.18 14.20
N LEU A 13 -57.42 -8.58 15.29
CA LEU A 13 -56.58 -9.20 16.36
C LEU A 13 -57.37 -10.25 17.16
N ASN A 14 -58.64 -10.00 17.44
CA ASN A 14 -59.52 -10.95 18.12
C ASN A 14 -59.89 -12.16 17.22
N SER A 15 -59.83 -11.98 15.92
CA SER A 15 -60.07 -13.02 14.91
C SER A 15 -58.80 -13.45 14.16
N PHE A 16 -57.64 -13.46 14.84
CA PHE A 16 -56.34 -13.64 14.23
C PHE A 16 -56.20 -14.91 13.38
N ASN A 17 -56.98 -15.96 13.70
CA ASN A 17 -56.99 -17.20 12.92
C ASN A 17 -57.69 -17.04 11.55
N SER A 18 -58.53 -16.02 11.37
CA SER A 18 -59.17 -15.71 10.10
C SER A 18 -58.27 -14.83 9.18
N VAL A 19 -57.18 -14.29 9.70
CA VAL A 19 -56.21 -13.48 8.91
C VAL A 19 -55.36 -14.43 8.07
N PRO A 20 -55.23 -14.20 6.76
CA PRO A 20 -54.34 -14.98 5.90
C PRO A 20 -52.93 -15.04 6.47
N TYR A 21 -52.28 -16.19 6.37
CA TYR A 21 -50.94 -16.41 6.97
C TYR A 21 -49.95 -15.34 6.54
N ALA A 22 -49.95 -14.94 5.28
CA ALA A 22 -49.08 -13.90 4.71
C ALA A 22 -49.27 -12.51 5.36
N GLU A 23 -50.38 -12.26 6.02
CA GLU A 23 -50.69 -10.98 6.65
C GLU A 23 -50.50 -10.95 8.15
N ARG A 24 -50.33 -12.11 8.77
CA ARG A 24 -50.17 -12.24 10.24
C ARG A 24 -48.98 -11.49 10.80
N SER A 25 -47.86 -11.41 10.06
CA SER A 25 -46.66 -10.67 10.44
C SER A 25 -46.95 -9.15 10.51
N LEU A 26 -47.60 -8.60 9.52
CA LEU A 26 -48.02 -7.19 9.50
C LEU A 26 -48.96 -6.87 10.65
N PHE A 27 -50.00 -7.70 10.86
CA PHE A 27 -50.93 -7.51 11.97
C PHE A 27 -50.27 -7.60 13.32
N ARG A 28 -49.26 -8.51 13.51
CA ARG A 28 -48.47 -8.56 14.75
C ARG A 28 -47.61 -7.33 14.96
N ALA A 29 -47.01 -6.81 13.90
CA ALA A 29 -46.24 -5.57 13.98
C ALA A 29 -47.17 -4.39 14.37
N LEU A 30 -48.29 -4.23 13.69
CA LEU A 30 -49.25 -3.16 13.99
C LEU A 30 -49.85 -3.32 15.41
N ALA A 31 -50.11 -4.55 15.86
CA ALA A 31 -50.64 -4.82 17.20
C ALA A 31 -49.75 -4.39 18.33
N ARG A 32 -48.43 -4.43 18.14
CA ARG A 32 -47.44 -3.95 19.13
C ARG A 32 -47.58 -2.46 19.44
N HIS A 33 -48.11 -1.70 18.47
CA HIS A 33 -48.22 -0.25 18.54
C HIS A 33 -49.67 0.24 18.69
N ALA A 34 -50.65 -0.67 18.72
CA ALA A 34 -52.02 -0.31 18.93
C ALA A 34 -52.31 -0.09 20.45
N PRO A 35 -52.83 1.06 20.87
CA PRO A 35 -53.27 1.26 22.25
C PRO A 35 -54.33 0.25 22.65
N ARG A 36 -54.25 -0.31 23.86
CA ARG A 36 -55.30 -1.19 24.39
C ARG A 36 -56.65 -0.47 24.39
N GLY A 37 -57.62 -0.94 23.60
CA GLY A 37 -58.96 -0.40 23.55
C GLY A 37 -59.25 0.61 22.41
N MET A 38 -58.28 0.93 21.54
CA MET A 38 -58.53 1.72 20.33
C MET A 38 -58.49 0.86 19.06
N PRO A 39 -59.63 0.68 18.39
CA PRO A 39 -59.74 -0.35 17.36
C PRO A 39 -59.33 0.08 15.96
N ALA A 40 -58.99 1.35 15.67
CA ALA A 40 -58.88 1.84 14.31
C ALA A 40 -57.49 2.38 13.91
N ASN A 41 -56.68 2.86 14.86
CA ASN A 41 -55.47 3.58 14.54
C ASN A 41 -54.28 3.02 15.35
N ALA A 42 -53.13 2.87 14.72
CA ALA A 42 -51.85 2.64 15.38
C ALA A 42 -50.94 3.84 15.10
N GLU A 43 -50.41 4.45 16.15
CA GLU A 43 -49.35 5.43 16.02
C GLU A 43 -47.99 4.71 15.99
N LEU A 44 -47.27 4.83 14.88
CA LEU A 44 -45.97 4.22 14.71
C LEU A 44 -44.88 5.22 15.01
N ARG A 45 -43.83 4.78 15.73
CA ARG A 45 -42.57 5.52 15.80
C ARG A 45 -41.90 5.46 14.44
N ALA A 46 -41.01 6.42 14.16
CA ALA A 46 -40.31 6.49 12.87
C ALA A 46 -39.54 5.18 12.51
N GLU A 47 -38.92 4.56 13.51
CA GLU A 47 -38.21 3.26 13.38
C GLU A 47 -39.15 2.09 13.08
N ASP A 48 -40.34 2.07 13.70
CA ASP A 48 -41.33 1.04 13.51
C ASP A 48 -42.06 1.20 12.15
N ALA A 49 -42.20 2.45 11.69
CA ALA A 49 -42.77 2.76 10.39
C ALA A 49 -41.94 2.16 9.23
N ALA A 50 -40.65 2.13 9.31
CA ALA A 50 -39.78 1.50 8.30
C ALA A 50 -40.04 -0.02 8.20
N GLU A 51 -40.19 -0.71 9.32
CA GLU A 51 -40.54 -2.15 9.36
C GLU A 51 -41.88 -2.41 8.73
N VAL A 52 -42.88 -1.59 9.09
CA VAL A 52 -44.24 -1.68 8.54
C VAL A 52 -44.26 -1.42 7.03
N LEU A 53 -43.51 -0.42 6.54
CA LEU A 53 -43.38 -0.14 5.10
C LEU A 53 -42.78 -1.32 4.33
N CYS A 54 -41.77 -1.99 4.89
CA CYS A 54 -41.22 -3.23 4.30
C CYS A 54 -42.32 -4.31 4.16
N MET A 55 -43.15 -4.49 5.19
CA MET A 55 -44.21 -5.50 5.18
C MET A 55 -45.38 -5.11 4.26
N MET A 56 -45.56 -3.82 3.98
CA MET A 56 -46.59 -3.30 3.07
C MET A 56 -46.21 -3.41 1.59
N LYS A 57 -44.93 -3.61 1.27
CA LYS A 57 -44.48 -3.77 -0.13
C LYS A 57 -45.24 -4.91 -0.82
N GLY A 58 -45.77 -4.63 -2.01
CA GLY A 58 -46.60 -5.57 -2.78
C GLY A 58 -48.08 -5.62 -2.34
N ARG A 59 -48.53 -4.76 -1.41
CA ARG A 59 -49.90 -4.63 -0.97
C ARG A 59 -50.48 -3.30 -1.44
N ARG A 60 -51.81 -3.26 -1.53
CA ARG A 60 -52.52 -2.01 -1.84
C ARG A 60 -52.63 -1.17 -0.56
N VAL A 61 -51.93 -0.06 -0.52
CA VAL A 61 -51.93 0.88 0.58
C VAL A 61 -52.48 2.21 0.11
N LEU A 62 -53.37 2.82 0.89
CA LEU A 62 -53.95 4.13 0.58
C LEU A 62 -53.45 5.17 1.58
N LEU A 63 -53.01 6.33 1.09
CA LEU A 63 -52.62 7.50 1.87
C LEU A 63 -53.84 8.40 2.10
N GLU A 64 -54.18 8.64 3.35
CA GLU A 64 -55.17 9.62 3.74
C GLU A 64 -54.56 11.04 3.83
N PRO A 65 -55.38 12.13 3.63
CA PRO A 65 -56.82 12.16 3.36
C PRO A 65 -57.17 12.01 1.86
N ALA A 66 -56.21 11.96 0.95
CA ALA A 66 -56.49 11.98 -0.49
C ALA A 66 -56.89 10.61 -1.06
N SER A 67 -56.95 9.56 -0.26
CA SER A 67 -57.17 8.17 -0.68
C SER A 67 -56.31 7.75 -1.88
N LYS A 68 -55.10 8.32 -1.96
CA LYS A 68 -54.14 8.07 -3.01
C LYS A 68 -53.42 6.75 -2.78
N GLU A 69 -53.29 5.92 -3.79
CA GLU A 69 -52.57 4.66 -3.68
C GLU A 69 -51.05 4.90 -3.53
N LEU A 70 -50.46 4.31 -2.48
CA LEU A 70 -49.02 4.32 -2.25
C LEU A 70 -48.36 3.24 -3.11
N ARG A 71 -47.51 3.65 -4.03
CA ARG A 71 -46.70 2.77 -4.86
C ARG A 71 -45.34 2.59 -4.22
N PHE A 72 -44.80 1.37 -4.23
CA PHE A 72 -43.48 1.05 -3.74
C PHE A 72 -42.50 1.02 -4.92
N ALA A 73 -41.48 1.85 -4.89
CA ALA A 73 -40.43 1.83 -5.89
C ALA A 73 -39.50 0.61 -5.68
N ASP A 74 -39.07 0.02 -6.77
CA ASP A 74 -38.13 -1.10 -6.73
C ASP A 74 -36.66 -0.61 -6.60
N GLU A 75 -36.32 0.50 -7.26
CA GLU A 75 -35.01 1.10 -7.16
C GLU A 75 -34.81 1.85 -5.84
N PRO A 76 -33.78 1.49 -5.04
CA PRO A 76 -33.47 2.20 -3.82
C PRO A 76 -32.88 3.58 -4.10
N LEU A 77 -33.13 4.50 -3.19
CA LEU A 77 -32.43 5.78 -3.12
C LEU A 77 -30.98 5.57 -2.74
N ARG A 78 -30.06 6.11 -3.54
CA ARG A 78 -28.63 6.09 -3.31
C ARG A 78 -28.15 7.45 -2.86
N PRO A 79 -27.31 7.53 -1.80
CA PRO A 79 -26.75 8.80 -1.38
C PRO A 79 -25.69 9.25 -2.40
N LYS A 80 -25.63 10.57 -2.60
CA LYS A 80 -24.62 11.24 -3.40
C LYS A 80 -24.11 12.47 -2.66
N ILE A 81 -22.82 12.62 -2.58
CA ILE A 81 -22.20 13.81 -2.00
C ILE A 81 -22.08 14.87 -3.08
N GLU A 82 -22.48 16.09 -2.78
CA GLU A 82 -22.33 17.25 -3.65
C GLU A 82 -21.48 18.33 -2.97
N LEU A 83 -20.67 18.98 -3.75
CA LEU A 83 -19.77 20.07 -3.32
C LEU A 83 -20.09 21.33 -4.12
N ASP A 84 -20.28 22.42 -3.43
CA ASP A 84 -20.50 23.74 -4.04
C ASP A 84 -19.59 24.79 -3.40
N LEU A 85 -19.06 25.71 -4.18
CA LEU A 85 -18.43 26.92 -3.65
C LEU A 85 -19.50 27.91 -3.18
N VAL A 86 -19.32 28.45 -1.97
CA VAL A 86 -20.17 29.48 -1.40
C VAL A 86 -19.34 30.75 -1.24
N ASN A 87 -19.71 31.81 -1.93
CA ASN A 87 -19.09 33.15 -1.83
C ASN A 87 -17.55 33.14 -2.03
N ASN A 88 -17.01 32.24 -2.81
CA ASN A 88 -15.57 32.09 -3.07
C ASN A 88 -14.68 31.95 -1.82
N SER A 89 -15.25 31.74 -0.63
CA SER A 89 -14.53 31.65 0.64
C SER A 89 -14.79 30.36 1.41
N SER A 90 -15.82 29.64 1.00
CA SER A 90 -16.26 28.42 1.71
C SER A 90 -16.77 27.36 0.74
N VAL A 91 -16.66 26.11 1.16
CA VAL A 91 -17.21 24.95 0.46
C VAL A 91 -18.39 24.40 1.23
N ARG A 92 -19.52 24.24 0.55
CA ARG A 92 -20.68 23.54 1.06
C ARG A 92 -20.61 22.07 0.65
N VAL A 93 -20.76 21.19 1.62
CA VAL A 93 -20.91 19.74 1.43
C VAL A 93 -22.34 19.39 1.78
N ARG A 94 -23.04 18.73 0.90
CA ARG A 94 -24.38 18.20 1.17
C ARG A 94 -24.51 16.78 0.65
N VAL A 95 -25.43 16.03 1.25
CA VAL A 95 -25.84 14.71 0.76
C VAL A 95 -27.23 14.83 0.19
N VAL A 96 -27.36 14.41 -1.06
CA VAL A 96 -28.66 14.25 -1.74
C VAL A 96 -28.86 12.77 -2.03
N PHE A 97 -30.09 12.38 -2.25
CA PHE A 97 -30.41 11.03 -2.67
C PHE A 97 -30.81 11.01 -4.14
N GLU A 98 -30.41 9.97 -4.87
CA GLU A 98 -30.76 9.80 -6.28
C GLU A 98 -31.40 8.43 -6.52
N SER A 99 -32.35 8.37 -7.44
CA SER A 99 -32.88 7.14 -8.03
C SER A 99 -33.10 7.40 -9.52
N GLY A 100 -32.40 6.66 -10.36
CA GLY A 100 -32.28 6.99 -11.78
C GLY A 100 -31.73 8.40 -11.99
N ASN A 101 -32.42 9.22 -12.78
CA ASN A 101 -32.02 10.62 -13.05
C ASN A 101 -32.69 11.64 -12.11
N ARG A 102 -33.41 11.19 -11.08
CA ARG A 102 -34.12 12.09 -10.16
C ARG A 102 -33.37 12.26 -8.86
N ARG A 103 -33.37 13.50 -8.35
CA ARG A 103 -32.76 13.90 -7.08
C ARG A 103 -33.81 14.13 -6.01
N PHE A 104 -33.54 13.66 -4.82
CA PHE A 104 -34.39 13.75 -3.65
C PHE A 104 -33.62 14.40 -2.51
N PRO A 105 -33.78 15.72 -2.29
CA PRO A 105 -33.21 16.36 -1.10
C PRO A 105 -33.91 15.86 0.15
N LEU A 106 -33.23 15.91 1.29
CA LEU A 106 -33.84 15.50 2.57
C LEU A 106 -35.11 16.28 2.96
N SER A 107 -35.29 17.44 2.37
CA SER A 107 -36.54 18.22 2.53
C SER A 107 -37.73 17.67 1.73
N SER A 108 -37.52 16.69 0.86
CA SER A 108 -38.59 16.09 0.06
C SER A 108 -39.24 14.91 0.80
N GLY A 109 -40.54 15.01 1.07
CA GLY A 109 -41.30 13.93 1.68
C GLY A 109 -40.95 13.62 3.15
N ALA A 110 -41.51 12.54 3.64
CA ALA A 110 -41.24 12.02 4.98
C ALA A 110 -40.18 10.92 4.90
N TRP A 111 -39.19 10.94 5.84
CA TRP A 111 -38.16 9.95 5.91
C TRP A 111 -38.32 9.12 7.18
N PHE A 112 -38.15 7.82 7.06
CA PHE A 112 -38.29 6.87 8.15
C PHE A 112 -36.98 6.11 8.32
N GLU A 113 -36.47 6.13 9.53
CA GLU A 113 -35.24 5.44 9.91
C GLU A 113 -35.52 3.95 10.05
N GLY A 114 -34.65 3.12 9.47
CA GLY A 114 -34.79 1.67 9.52
C GLY A 114 -33.73 0.98 8.67
N THR A 115 -33.84 -0.34 8.55
CA THR A 115 -32.98 -1.15 7.68
C THR A 115 -33.85 -2.04 6.79
N PRO A 116 -34.13 -1.64 5.55
CA PRO A 116 -33.76 -0.35 4.94
C PRO A 116 -34.54 0.83 5.51
N GLY A 117 -33.96 2.04 5.41
CA GLY A 117 -34.71 3.28 5.59
C GLY A 117 -35.67 3.53 4.43
N TRP A 118 -36.63 4.45 4.63
CA TRP A 118 -37.65 4.77 3.61
C TRP A 118 -37.84 6.27 3.45
N GLN A 119 -38.07 6.69 2.22
CA GLN A 119 -38.59 8.01 1.87
C GLN A 119 -40.02 7.82 1.33
N VAL A 120 -40.97 8.55 1.89
CA VAL A 120 -42.37 8.56 1.43
C VAL A 120 -42.72 9.95 0.93
N ASP A 121 -43.02 10.03 -0.34
CA ASP A 121 -43.55 11.22 -0.97
C ASP A 121 -45.07 11.12 -1.02
N THR A 122 -45.75 11.81 -0.11
CA THR A 122 -47.21 11.81 -0.04
C THR A 122 -47.85 12.52 -1.22
N THR A 123 -47.14 13.48 -1.84
CA THR A 123 -47.60 14.22 -3.00
C THR A 123 -47.62 13.34 -4.26
N GLU A 124 -46.55 12.60 -4.47
CA GLU A 124 -46.44 11.64 -5.57
C GLU A 124 -47.17 10.31 -5.27
N GLY A 125 -47.36 9.96 -4.00
CA GLY A 125 -47.86 8.67 -3.55
C GLY A 125 -46.85 7.55 -3.83
N VAL A 126 -45.57 7.78 -3.50
CA VAL A 126 -44.51 6.81 -3.74
C VAL A 126 -43.66 6.64 -2.48
N ALA A 127 -43.44 5.39 -2.09
CA ALA A 127 -42.46 4.99 -1.07
C ALA A 127 -41.22 4.43 -1.76
N ARG A 128 -40.03 4.94 -1.37
CA ARG A 128 -38.74 4.54 -1.92
C ARG A 128 -37.86 4.00 -0.81
N PRO A 129 -37.33 2.78 -0.94
CA PRO A 129 -36.37 2.29 0.03
C PRO A 129 -35.03 3.04 -0.13
N VAL A 130 -34.26 3.17 0.95
CA VAL A 130 -32.90 3.71 0.96
C VAL A 130 -31.94 2.53 0.97
N VAL A 131 -30.81 2.64 0.29
CA VAL A 131 -29.78 1.59 0.33
C VAL A 131 -29.33 1.28 1.76
N GLU A 132 -29.06 0.02 2.06
CA GLU A 132 -28.71 -0.45 3.42
C GLU A 132 -27.44 0.20 4.01
N ALA A 133 -26.53 0.65 3.16
CA ALA A 133 -25.32 1.38 3.60
C ALA A 133 -25.66 2.66 4.38
N VAL A 134 -26.84 3.26 4.14
CA VAL A 134 -27.30 4.44 4.88
C VAL A 134 -28.03 3.99 6.14
N THR A 135 -27.27 3.87 7.22
CA THR A 135 -27.80 3.45 8.52
C THR A 135 -28.77 4.49 9.12
N PRO A 136 -29.67 4.09 10.07
CA PRO A 136 -30.52 5.04 10.80
C PRO A 136 -29.74 6.21 11.41
N ALA A 137 -28.54 5.94 12.00
CA ALA A 137 -27.70 6.99 12.56
C ALA A 137 -27.21 8.00 11.52
N TRP A 138 -26.96 7.56 10.27
CA TRP A 138 -26.64 8.46 9.16
C TRP A 138 -27.83 9.33 8.77
N LEU A 139 -29.02 8.76 8.59
CA LEU A 139 -30.23 9.54 8.28
C LEU A 139 -30.48 10.61 9.34
N GLN A 140 -30.37 10.26 10.62
CA GLN A 140 -30.55 11.20 11.73
C GLN A 140 -29.52 12.34 11.68
N ARG A 141 -28.24 12.04 11.39
CA ARG A 141 -27.21 13.08 11.23
C ARG A 141 -27.52 14.02 10.07
N LEU A 142 -27.89 13.46 8.92
CA LEU A 142 -28.23 14.25 7.74
C LEU A 142 -29.43 15.17 7.97
N TYR A 143 -30.42 14.70 8.74
CA TYR A 143 -31.55 15.53 9.13
C TYR A 143 -31.15 16.71 10.02
N ARG A 144 -30.26 16.49 10.98
CA ARG A 144 -29.78 17.55 11.88
C ARG A 144 -28.88 18.56 11.17
N SER A 145 -28.14 18.12 10.18
CA SER A 145 -27.16 18.93 9.43
C SER A 145 -27.18 18.56 7.96
N PRO A 146 -28.19 19.03 7.20
CA PRO A 146 -28.38 18.65 5.79
C PRO A 146 -27.28 19.21 4.86
N ALA A 147 -26.55 20.23 5.32
CA ALA A 147 -25.41 20.78 4.64
C ALA A 147 -24.38 21.28 5.67
N LEU A 148 -23.11 21.02 5.40
CA LEU A 148 -22.00 21.51 6.16
C LEU A 148 -21.25 22.54 5.34
N VAL A 149 -20.86 23.65 5.96
CA VAL A 149 -20.07 24.71 5.31
C VAL A 149 -18.70 24.76 5.95
N HIS A 150 -17.66 24.58 5.16
CA HIS A 150 -16.26 24.62 5.57
C HIS A 150 -15.54 25.79 4.93
N PRO A 151 -14.65 26.48 5.63
CA PRO A 151 -13.79 27.50 5.03
C PRO A 151 -12.85 26.85 4.01
N LEU A 152 -12.45 27.59 2.96
CA LEU A 152 -11.55 27.10 1.93
C LEU A 152 -10.19 26.66 2.47
N ASN A 153 -9.73 27.20 3.59
CA ASN A 153 -8.47 26.78 4.24
C ASN A 153 -8.52 25.32 4.71
N ASP A 154 -9.70 24.78 4.99
CA ASP A 154 -9.89 23.39 5.40
C ASP A 154 -10.07 22.43 4.21
N LEU A 155 -10.07 22.97 2.97
CA LEU A 155 -10.31 22.18 1.77
C LEU A 155 -9.35 20.99 1.62
N PRO A 156 -8.05 21.09 1.89
CA PRO A 156 -7.15 19.94 1.83
C PRO A 156 -7.61 18.79 2.69
N ARG A 157 -7.93 19.08 3.95
CA ARG A 157 -8.38 18.10 4.92
C ARG A 157 -9.77 17.54 4.58
N LEU A 158 -10.66 18.43 4.13
CA LEU A 158 -11.99 18.05 3.67
C LEU A 158 -11.93 17.02 2.56
N LEU A 159 -11.15 17.29 1.51
CA LEU A 159 -11.08 16.44 0.31
C LEU A 159 -10.27 15.16 0.53
N VAL A 160 -9.17 15.22 1.27
CA VAL A 160 -8.27 14.06 1.43
C VAL A 160 -8.71 13.12 2.56
N GLU A 161 -9.27 13.65 3.64
CA GLU A 161 -9.63 12.84 4.81
C GLU A 161 -11.13 12.61 4.94
N TYR A 162 -11.93 13.70 4.93
CA TYR A 162 -13.35 13.59 5.29
C TYR A 162 -14.22 13.03 4.17
N ILE A 163 -14.10 13.56 2.96
CA ILE A 163 -14.93 13.13 1.83
C ILE A 163 -14.75 11.65 1.52
N PRO A 164 -13.53 11.08 1.43
CA PRO A 164 -13.36 9.65 1.18
C PRO A 164 -13.97 8.78 2.29
N ARG A 165 -13.81 9.17 3.57
CA ARG A 165 -14.39 8.44 4.70
C ARG A 165 -15.92 8.46 4.70
N VAL A 166 -16.50 9.63 4.42
CA VAL A 166 -17.97 9.77 4.32
C VAL A 166 -18.49 8.98 3.13
N ALA A 167 -17.86 9.06 1.97
CA ALA A 167 -18.24 8.31 0.78
C ALA A 167 -18.20 6.80 1.05
N ALA A 168 -17.14 6.29 1.65
CA ALA A 168 -17.01 4.89 2.01
C ALA A 168 -18.08 4.44 3.00
N SER A 169 -18.37 5.25 4.03
CA SER A 169 -19.37 4.91 5.05
C SER A 169 -20.83 4.98 4.54
N LEU A 170 -21.09 5.76 3.51
CA LEU A 170 -22.37 5.82 2.83
C LEU A 170 -22.49 4.81 1.67
N GLY A 171 -21.41 4.06 1.37
CA GLY A 171 -21.40 3.15 0.22
C GLY A 171 -21.53 3.86 -1.12
N THR A 172 -21.06 5.11 -1.24
CA THR A 172 -21.13 5.91 -2.46
C THR A 172 -19.75 6.17 -3.04
N GLY A 173 -19.68 6.51 -4.33
CA GLY A 173 -18.44 6.98 -4.95
C GLY A 173 -18.04 8.37 -4.49
N LEU A 174 -16.81 8.76 -4.86
CA LEU A 174 -16.33 10.13 -4.64
C LEU A 174 -17.22 11.12 -5.44
N PRO A 175 -17.46 12.32 -4.89
CA PRO A 175 -18.23 13.34 -5.56
C PRO A 175 -17.50 13.92 -6.77
N ASP A 176 -18.22 14.69 -7.59
CA ASP A 176 -17.60 15.60 -8.55
C ASP A 176 -16.87 16.72 -7.79
N LEU A 177 -15.56 16.80 -8.00
CA LEU A 177 -14.70 17.79 -7.37
C LEU A 177 -14.49 19.03 -8.23
N SER A 178 -14.93 19.01 -9.48
CA SER A 178 -14.74 20.11 -10.45
C SER A 178 -15.28 21.47 -9.98
N PRO A 179 -16.33 21.56 -9.13
CA PRO A 179 -16.74 22.85 -8.58
C PRO A 179 -15.72 23.52 -7.67
N VAL A 180 -14.85 22.74 -7.00
CA VAL A 180 -13.96 23.24 -5.94
C VAL A 180 -12.47 23.13 -6.27
N ALA A 181 -12.06 22.32 -7.26
CA ALA A 181 -10.67 22.08 -7.62
C ALA A 181 -10.52 21.72 -9.09
N ASP A 182 -9.30 21.85 -9.60
CA ASP A 182 -8.92 21.29 -10.90
C ASP A 182 -8.54 19.81 -10.69
N VAL A 183 -9.31 18.92 -11.32
CA VAL A 183 -9.18 17.47 -11.11
C VAL A 183 -8.18 16.89 -12.12
N ILE A 184 -7.19 16.19 -11.61
CA ILE A 184 -6.24 15.37 -12.38
C ILE A 184 -6.69 13.92 -12.26
N ASP A 185 -7.12 13.37 -13.39
CA ASP A 185 -7.61 12.00 -13.51
C ASP A 185 -6.85 11.33 -14.67
N VAL A 186 -5.62 10.88 -14.37
CA VAL A 186 -4.72 10.25 -15.33
C VAL A 186 -4.14 8.97 -14.72
N PRO A 187 -3.76 7.99 -15.55
CA PRO A 187 -3.14 6.77 -15.03
C PRO A 187 -1.82 7.08 -14.30
N PRO A 188 -1.49 6.32 -13.24
CA PRO A 188 -0.24 6.47 -12.51
C PRO A 188 0.96 6.06 -13.34
N ARG A 189 2.08 6.74 -13.17
CA ARG A 189 3.41 6.29 -13.60
C ARG A 189 4.27 6.08 -12.38
N PHE A 190 5.08 5.03 -12.38
CA PHE A 190 5.88 4.68 -11.22
C PHE A 190 7.34 5.05 -11.42
N ARG A 191 7.95 5.56 -10.37
CA ARG A 191 9.39 5.81 -10.24
C ARG A 191 9.93 4.97 -9.11
N LEU A 192 10.88 4.11 -9.44
CA LEU A 192 11.59 3.28 -8.49
C LEU A 192 13.01 3.81 -8.36
N ARG A 193 13.39 4.20 -7.16
CA ARG A 193 14.77 4.47 -6.80
C ARG A 193 15.28 3.35 -5.92
N ALA A 194 16.33 2.68 -6.37
CA ALA A 194 17.02 1.65 -5.64
C ALA A 194 18.39 2.16 -5.19
N ASP A 195 18.74 1.88 -3.95
CA ASP A 195 20.04 2.18 -3.33
C ASP A 195 20.51 0.94 -2.58
N GLY A 196 21.75 0.92 -2.10
CA GLY A 196 22.30 -0.14 -1.28
C GLY A 196 23.53 -0.80 -1.85
N ASP A 197 23.67 -2.10 -1.64
CA ASP A 197 24.79 -2.90 -2.14
C ASP A 197 24.32 -4.30 -2.52
N ILE A 198 25.24 -5.19 -2.89
CA ILE A 198 24.89 -6.54 -3.39
C ILE A 198 24.09 -7.38 -2.38
N VAL A 199 24.23 -7.16 -1.09
CA VAL A 199 23.56 -7.92 -0.03
C VAL A 199 22.46 -7.13 0.67
N GLU A 200 22.27 -5.87 0.31
CA GLU A 200 21.22 -5.01 0.83
C GLU A 200 20.65 -4.16 -0.31
N ALA A 201 19.35 -4.26 -0.53
CA ALA A 201 18.62 -3.45 -1.49
C ALA A 201 17.59 -2.60 -0.75
N ILE A 202 17.66 -1.29 -0.93
CA ILE A 202 16.72 -0.31 -0.37
C ILE A 202 15.99 0.32 -1.55
N VAL A 203 14.67 0.16 -1.59
CA VAL A 203 13.84 0.65 -2.68
C VAL A 203 12.83 1.67 -2.17
N ARG A 204 12.75 2.83 -2.83
CA ARG A 204 11.70 3.83 -2.65
C ARG A 204 10.86 3.90 -3.89
N LEU A 205 9.57 3.57 -3.72
CA LEU A 205 8.60 3.62 -4.81
C LEU A 205 7.78 4.90 -4.72
N ARG A 206 7.75 5.65 -5.80
CA ARG A 206 6.94 6.87 -5.94
C ARG A 206 5.98 6.73 -7.10
N VAL A 207 4.83 7.38 -6.98
CA VAL A 207 3.83 7.47 -8.03
C VAL A 207 3.76 8.89 -8.58
N VAL A 208 3.62 8.99 -9.89
CA VAL A 208 3.54 10.27 -10.61
C VAL A 208 2.24 10.34 -11.38
N TYR A 209 1.44 11.36 -11.05
CA TYR A 209 0.24 11.73 -11.79
C TYR A 209 0.49 13.06 -12.50
N ASN A 210 0.56 13.00 -13.84
CA ASN A 210 0.96 14.12 -14.66
C ASN A 210 2.37 14.63 -14.27
N ASP A 211 2.46 15.76 -13.60
CA ASP A 211 3.68 16.44 -13.12
C ASP A 211 3.86 16.34 -11.59
N ILE A 212 2.96 15.69 -10.89
CA ILE A 212 2.95 15.63 -9.42
C ILE A 212 3.39 14.24 -8.95
N GLU A 213 4.35 14.24 -8.07
CA GLU A 213 4.94 13.02 -7.49
C GLU A 213 4.52 12.85 -6.03
N TYR A 214 4.11 11.64 -5.68
CA TYR A 214 3.73 11.26 -4.32
C TYR A 214 4.50 10.04 -3.86
N LEU A 215 4.77 10.01 -2.55
CA LEU A 215 5.20 8.79 -1.88
C LEU A 215 3.99 7.88 -1.68
N ILE A 216 4.18 6.58 -1.87
CA ILE A 216 3.16 5.59 -1.58
C ILE A 216 3.36 5.18 -0.11
N PRO A 217 2.39 5.39 0.80
CA PRO A 217 2.50 4.94 2.18
C PRO A 217 2.51 3.42 2.24
N LEU A 218 3.44 2.86 3.02
CA LEU A 218 3.60 1.41 3.17
C LEU A 218 2.91 0.86 4.41
N ASP A 219 2.50 1.73 5.32
CA ASP A 219 1.85 1.43 6.61
C ASP A 219 0.32 1.50 6.58
N GLY A 220 -0.26 1.69 5.39
CA GLY A 220 -1.71 1.79 5.23
C GLY A 220 -2.15 2.02 3.79
N LEU A 221 -3.46 2.12 3.60
CA LEU A 221 -4.02 2.47 2.29
C LEU A 221 -3.89 3.98 2.07
N PRO A 222 -3.34 4.41 0.93
CA PRO A 222 -3.33 5.82 0.57
C PRO A 222 -4.75 6.36 0.41
N SER A 223 -4.94 7.66 0.69
CA SER A 223 -6.20 8.31 0.35
C SER A 223 -6.42 8.27 -1.16
N PRO A 224 -7.65 8.00 -1.63
CA PRO A 224 -7.98 8.02 -3.07
C PRO A 224 -7.89 9.41 -3.69
N LEU A 225 -7.70 10.45 -2.87
CA LEU A 225 -7.51 11.82 -3.30
C LEU A 225 -6.22 12.38 -2.69
N ALA A 226 -5.45 13.09 -3.52
CA ALA A 226 -4.31 13.86 -3.07
C ALA A 226 -4.47 15.33 -3.46
N PHE A 227 -4.19 16.23 -2.54
CA PHE A 227 -4.34 17.67 -2.70
C PHE A 227 -3.01 18.33 -3.02
N GLN A 228 -3.03 19.28 -3.93
CA GLN A 228 -1.92 20.17 -4.21
C GLN A 228 -2.39 21.61 -4.13
N ALA A 229 -1.69 22.41 -3.35
CA ALA A 229 -1.94 23.84 -3.27
C ALA A 229 -1.86 24.51 -4.67
N PRO A 230 -2.56 25.62 -4.88
CA PRO A 230 -2.48 26.35 -6.15
C PRO A 230 -1.03 26.68 -6.50
N LEU A 231 -0.64 26.46 -7.74
CA LEU A 231 0.64 26.93 -8.25
C LEU A 231 0.66 28.47 -8.29
N ARG A 232 1.84 29.05 -8.25
CA ARG A 232 2.01 30.51 -8.30
C ARG A 232 1.31 31.06 -9.52
N GLY A 233 0.29 31.94 -9.31
CA GLY A 233 -0.56 32.49 -10.37
C GLY A 233 -1.82 31.70 -10.71
N ALA A 234 -2.02 30.50 -10.16
CA ALA A 234 -3.27 29.75 -10.28
C ALA A 234 -4.23 30.14 -9.13
N SER A 235 -5.51 30.29 -9.46
CA SER A 235 -6.55 30.63 -8.48
C SER A 235 -7.19 29.41 -7.81
N ARG A 236 -7.00 28.21 -8.39
CA ARG A 236 -7.66 26.99 -7.95
C ARG A 236 -6.64 25.93 -7.50
N PRO A 237 -6.93 25.16 -6.46
CA PRO A 237 -6.11 24.04 -6.07
C PRO A 237 -6.27 22.89 -7.08
N ARG A 238 -5.30 22.00 -7.12
CA ARG A 238 -5.33 20.78 -7.93
C ARG A 238 -5.61 19.58 -7.02
N VAL A 239 -6.43 18.67 -7.50
CA VAL A 239 -6.73 17.42 -6.79
C VAL A 239 -6.49 16.26 -7.73
N VAL A 240 -5.66 15.33 -7.30
CA VAL A 240 -5.37 14.10 -8.03
C VAL A 240 -6.31 13.00 -7.54
N ARG A 241 -7.00 12.35 -8.46
CA ARG A 241 -7.64 11.05 -8.20
C ARG A 241 -6.58 9.97 -8.31
N ARG A 242 -6.27 9.33 -7.17
CA ARG A 242 -5.26 8.28 -7.12
C ARG A 242 -5.88 6.94 -7.48
N ASP A 243 -5.19 6.17 -8.29
CA ASP A 243 -5.50 4.76 -8.50
C ASP A 243 -4.83 3.92 -7.40
N VAL A 244 -5.49 3.86 -6.25
CA VAL A 244 -5.01 3.14 -5.07
C VAL A 244 -4.78 1.66 -5.39
N GLY A 245 -5.60 1.08 -6.29
CA GLY A 245 -5.45 -0.32 -6.71
C GLY A 245 -4.12 -0.55 -7.44
N ALA A 246 -3.81 0.29 -8.43
CA ALA A 246 -2.54 0.21 -9.15
C ALA A 246 -1.33 0.49 -8.24
N GLU A 247 -1.44 1.46 -7.32
CA GLU A 247 -0.37 1.78 -6.37
C GLU A 247 -0.08 0.60 -5.44
N MET A 248 -1.11 0.00 -4.85
CA MET A 248 -0.94 -1.16 -3.97
C MET A 248 -0.47 -2.40 -4.72
N ALA A 249 -0.88 -2.60 -5.98
CA ALA A 249 -0.37 -3.67 -6.83
C ALA A 249 1.14 -3.51 -7.09
N ALA A 250 1.60 -2.28 -7.30
CA ALA A 250 3.02 -1.97 -7.48
C ALA A 250 3.84 -2.26 -6.20
N VAL A 251 3.34 -1.89 -5.02
CA VAL A 251 3.96 -2.26 -3.73
C VAL A 251 3.98 -3.77 -3.54
N GLN A 252 2.86 -4.46 -3.80
CA GLN A 252 2.76 -5.91 -3.65
C GLN A 252 3.75 -6.65 -4.57
N MET A 253 4.01 -6.14 -5.77
CA MET A 253 5.01 -6.70 -6.68
C MET A 253 6.41 -6.70 -6.03
N LEU A 254 6.81 -5.61 -5.37
CA LEU A 254 8.08 -5.52 -4.66
C LEU A 254 8.11 -6.44 -3.43
N LEU A 255 7.02 -6.52 -2.66
CA LEU A 255 6.92 -7.46 -1.54
C LEU A 255 7.07 -8.91 -2.00
N ASN A 256 6.50 -9.27 -3.16
CA ASN A 256 6.63 -10.61 -3.75
C ASN A 256 8.08 -10.91 -4.21
N LEU A 257 8.89 -9.90 -4.50
CA LEU A 257 10.32 -10.02 -4.76
C LEU A 257 11.16 -10.18 -3.48
N GLY A 258 10.50 -10.24 -2.32
CA GLY A 258 11.15 -10.51 -1.03
C GLY A 258 11.50 -9.26 -0.22
N PHE A 259 11.04 -8.09 -0.63
CA PHE A 259 11.17 -6.87 0.16
C PHE A 259 10.25 -6.89 1.37
N GLU A 260 10.66 -6.18 2.40
CA GLU A 260 9.90 -5.93 3.62
C GLU A 260 9.86 -4.42 3.87
N VAL A 261 8.85 -3.94 4.62
CA VAL A 261 8.75 -2.51 4.94
C VAL A 261 9.91 -2.13 5.86
N GLY A 262 10.67 -1.13 5.46
CA GLY A 262 11.80 -0.63 6.23
C GLY A 262 11.38 0.17 7.47
N PRO A 263 12.34 0.50 8.34
CA PRO A 263 12.08 1.13 9.65
C PRO A 263 11.40 2.50 9.55
N THR A 264 11.59 3.21 8.44
CA THR A 264 11.00 4.55 8.24
C THR A 264 9.56 4.49 7.75
N GLY A 265 9.06 3.33 7.27
CA GLY A 265 7.76 3.20 6.63
C GLY A 265 7.67 3.83 5.23
N GLU A 266 8.76 4.40 4.72
CA GLU A 266 8.83 5.07 3.41
C GLU A 266 9.63 4.27 2.36
N GLU A 267 10.28 3.19 2.79
CA GLU A 267 11.17 2.39 1.97
C GLU A 267 10.90 0.89 2.17
N LEU A 268 11.23 0.13 1.16
CA LEU A 268 11.21 -1.32 1.17
C LEU A 268 12.66 -1.81 1.17
N VAL A 269 12.96 -2.79 2.01
CA VAL A 269 14.32 -3.32 2.22
C VAL A 269 14.33 -4.82 1.94
N ALA A 270 15.31 -5.28 1.19
CA ALA A 270 15.63 -6.69 1.04
C ALA A 270 17.07 -6.92 1.45
N SER A 271 17.36 -8.04 2.16
CA SER A 271 18.70 -8.35 2.67
C SER A 271 19.14 -9.76 2.28
N GLY A 272 20.45 -9.96 2.22
CA GLY A 272 21.06 -11.25 1.92
C GLY A 272 20.66 -11.78 0.56
N ASN A 273 20.26 -13.05 0.51
CA ASN A 273 19.88 -13.71 -0.75
C ASN A 273 18.71 -13.04 -1.49
N LYS A 274 17.78 -12.39 -0.76
CA LYS A 274 16.68 -11.64 -1.35
C LYS A 274 17.18 -10.42 -2.12
N ALA A 275 18.14 -9.68 -1.56
CA ALA A 275 18.77 -8.55 -2.25
C ALA A 275 19.54 -9.02 -3.48
N ILE A 276 20.33 -10.08 -3.35
CA ILE A 276 21.09 -10.67 -4.46
C ILE A 276 20.12 -11.06 -5.60
N ALA A 277 19.06 -11.79 -5.29
CA ALA A 277 18.06 -12.20 -6.28
C ALA A 277 17.38 -10.98 -6.95
N PHE A 278 17.12 -9.92 -6.20
CA PHE A 278 16.58 -8.68 -6.77
C PHE A 278 17.56 -8.05 -7.78
N TRP A 279 18.85 -7.91 -7.43
CA TRP A 279 19.85 -7.29 -8.29
C TRP A 279 20.16 -8.12 -9.54
N THR A 280 20.12 -9.45 -9.44
CA THR A 280 20.45 -10.35 -10.57
C THR A 280 19.28 -10.61 -11.51
N GLU A 281 18.08 -10.80 -10.97
CA GLU A 281 16.91 -11.24 -11.71
C GLU A 281 15.68 -10.33 -11.52
N GLY A 282 15.46 -9.87 -10.29
CA GLY A 282 14.24 -9.14 -9.89
C GLY A 282 14.02 -7.85 -10.67
N ILE A 283 15.09 -7.08 -10.92
CA ILE A 283 15.00 -5.82 -11.68
C ILE A 283 14.46 -6.06 -13.10
N ALA A 284 14.83 -7.16 -13.74
CA ALA A 284 14.37 -7.49 -15.09
C ALA A 284 12.87 -7.85 -15.14
N THR A 285 12.29 -8.28 -14.02
CA THR A 285 10.86 -8.64 -13.92
C THR A 285 9.95 -7.44 -13.71
N LEU A 286 10.52 -6.29 -13.32
CA LEU A 286 9.74 -5.07 -13.11
C LEU A 286 9.20 -4.54 -14.44
N PRO A 287 7.98 -3.94 -14.46
CA PRO A 287 7.37 -3.41 -15.67
C PRO A 287 8.28 -2.42 -16.40
N GLY A 288 8.35 -2.55 -17.72
CA GLY A 288 9.27 -1.75 -18.55
C GLY A 288 8.96 -0.24 -18.54
N GLU A 289 7.70 0.12 -18.27
CA GLU A 289 7.21 1.50 -18.16
C GLU A 289 7.64 2.19 -16.86
N TRP A 290 8.16 1.45 -15.87
CA TRP A 290 8.64 2.06 -14.65
C TRP A 290 9.94 2.81 -14.90
N GLN A 291 10.01 4.05 -14.46
CA GLN A 291 11.25 4.82 -14.44
C GLN A 291 12.13 4.33 -13.29
N ARG A 292 13.29 3.77 -13.63
CA ARG A 292 14.20 3.13 -12.67
C ARG A 292 15.47 3.97 -12.51
N PHE A 293 15.84 4.22 -11.26
CA PHE A 293 17.09 4.86 -10.87
C PHE A 293 17.86 3.86 -10.01
N ILE A 294 18.86 3.26 -10.59
CA ILE A 294 19.68 2.18 -10.01
C ILE A 294 21.14 2.63 -10.05
N PRO A 295 21.94 2.40 -8.99
CA PRO A 295 23.36 2.67 -9.02
C PRO A 295 24.06 1.92 -10.16
N ASP A 296 25.00 2.58 -10.84
CA ASP A 296 25.66 2.03 -12.03
C ASP A 296 26.36 0.69 -11.78
N ASP A 297 26.85 0.48 -10.58
CA ASP A 297 27.52 -0.74 -10.14
C ASP A 297 26.57 -1.91 -9.81
N LEU A 298 25.26 -1.65 -9.78
CA LEU A 298 24.20 -2.63 -9.50
C LEU A 298 23.25 -2.84 -10.70
N VAL A 299 23.51 -2.20 -11.84
CA VAL A 299 22.64 -2.31 -13.03
C VAL A 299 22.75 -3.69 -13.72
N ASP A 300 23.93 -4.29 -13.75
CA ASP A 300 24.20 -5.56 -14.48
C ASP A 300 25.06 -6.47 -13.59
N VAL A 301 24.48 -6.87 -12.45
CA VAL A 301 25.15 -7.71 -11.49
C VAL A 301 25.37 -9.10 -12.03
N ARG A 302 26.64 -9.52 -12.10
CA ARG A 302 27.06 -10.87 -12.47
C ARG A 302 27.75 -11.54 -11.32
N ILE A 303 27.32 -12.73 -10.95
CA ILE A 303 27.92 -13.52 -9.89
C ILE A 303 28.63 -14.71 -10.50
N ARG A 304 29.89 -14.92 -10.12
CA ARG A 304 30.68 -16.07 -10.53
C ARG A 304 30.45 -17.24 -9.59
N ASP A 305 30.46 -18.45 -10.11
CA ASP A 305 30.24 -19.66 -9.31
C ASP A 305 31.47 -20.02 -8.45
N LYS A 306 32.67 -19.65 -8.93
CA LYS A 306 33.91 -20.02 -8.28
C LYS A 306 34.29 -19.01 -7.19
N HIS A 307 34.73 -19.54 -6.08
CA HIS A 307 35.27 -18.74 -4.97
C HIS A 307 36.56 -18.01 -5.34
N VAL A 308 36.75 -16.87 -4.70
CA VAL A 308 38.03 -16.19 -4.72
C VAL A 308 39.10 -17.07 -4.05
N VAL A 309 40.20 -17.25 -4.73
CA VAL A 309 41.34 -18.05 -4.25
C VAL A 309 42.59 -17.17 -4.10
N PRO A 310 43.38 -17.38 -3.04
CA PRO A 310 44.68 -16.73 -2.90
C PRO A 310 45.72 -17.40 -3.80
N ARG A 311 46.51 -16.58 -4.49
CA ARG A 311 47.68 -17.01 -5.28
C ARG A 311 48.91 -16.29 -4.76
N ALA A 312 49.93 -17.03 -4.39
CA ALA A 312 51.18 -16.47 -3.89
C ALA A 312 52.29 -16.59 -4.93
N ARG A 313 53.06 -15.53 -5.04
CA ARG A 313 54.37 -15.53 -5.74
C ARG A 313 55.44 -15.21 -4.74
N VAL A 314 56.45 -16.08 -4.68
CA VAL A 314 57.61 -15.91 -3.77
C VAL A 314 58.87 -15.95 -4.59
N SER A 315 59.73 -14.96 -4.38
CA SER A 315 61.08 -14.94 -4.91
C SER A 315 62.08 -14.57 -3.79
N SER A 316 63.30 -15.05 -3.91
CA SER A 316 64.35 -14.73 -2.95
C SER A 316 65.61 -14.21 -3.66
N GLY A 317 66.34 -13.32 -3.01
CA GLY A 317 67.70 -12.94 -3.33
C GLY A 317 68.67 -13.42 -2.25
N ILE A 318 69.83 -12.84 -2.21
CA ILE A 318 70.90 -13.26 -1.27
C ILE A 318 70.47 -13.00 0.18
N ASP A 319 69.87 -11.84 0.47
CA ASP A 319 69.53 -11.40 1.84
C ASP A 319 68.04 -10.99 2.02
N TRP A 320 67.14 -11.35 1.05
CA TRP A 320 65.75 -10.92 1.08
C TRP A 320 64.82 -11.92 0.46
N LEU A 321 63.57 -11.86 0.90
CA LEU A 321 62.40 -12.52 0.29
C LEU A 321 61.43 -11.46 -0.21
N SER A 322 60.73 -11.76 -1.32
CA SER A 322 59.57 -11.01 -1.79
C SER A 322 58.39 -11.95 -1.80
N LEU A 323 57.34 -11.53 -1.15
CA LEU A 323 56.03 -12.21 -1.13
C LEU A 323 55.02 -11.30 -1.76
N ASN A 324 54.31 -11.82 -2.75
CA ASN A 324 53.16 -11.15 -3.33
C ASN A 324 51.97 -12.11 -3.32
N ILE A 325 50.88 -11.73 -2.68
CA ILE A 325 49.60 -12.49 -2.67
C ILE A 325 48.58 -11.71 -3.45
N VAL A 326 47.97 -12.37 -4.43
CA VAL A 326 46.88 -11.84 -5.22
C VAL A 326 45.68 -12.73 -4.99
N PHE A 327 44.56 -12.13 -4.73
CA PHE A 327 43.30 -12.81 -4.62
C PHE A 327 42.56 -12.69 -5.96
N ASP A 328 42.20 -13.80 -6.58
CA ASP A 328 41.48 -13.80 -7.86
C ASP A 328 40.54 -14.97 -7.96
N THR A 329 39.62 -14.88 -8.93
CA THR A 329 38.83 -16.01 -9.43
C THR A 329 38.83 -15.97 -10.94
N GLU A 330 39.11 -17.12 -11.58
CA GLU A 330 39.16 -17.27 -13.04
C GLU A 330 40.07 -16.23 -13.76
N GLY A 331 41.13 -15.77 -13.09
CA GLY A 331 42.08 -14.80 -13.63
C GLY A 331 41.68 -13.33 -13.45
N VAL A 332 40.53 -13.06 -12.83
CA VAL A 332 40.06 -11.70 -12.48
C VAL A 332 40.43 -11.41 -11.01
N ALA A 333 41.26 -10.41 -10.80
CA ALA A 333 41.72 -10.06 -9.45
C ALA A 333 40.68 -9.28 -8.63
N VAL A 334 40.74 -9.44 -7.34
CA VAL A 334 40.05 -8.63 -6.34
C VAL A 334 40.96 -7.50 -5.87
N ASP A 335 40.40 -6.34 -5.57
CA ASP A 335 41.09 -5.28 -4.87
C ASP A 335 41.19 -5.63 -3.38
N GLU A 336 42.39 -5.41 -2.77
CA GLU A 336 42.59 -5.76 -1.37
C GLU A 336 41.71 -4.96 -0.42
N ASP A 337 41.48 -3.69 -0.72
CA ASP A 337 40.60 -2.82 0.09
C ASP A 337 39.12 -3.26 0.01
N GLU A 338 38.66 -3.66 -1.17
CA GLU A 338 37.33 -4.27 -1.35
C GLU A 338 37.20 -5.57 -0.57
N LEU A 339 38.23 -6.40 -0.58
CA LEU A 339 38.25 -7.66 0.15
C LEU A 339 38.18 -7.44 1.66
N ARG A 340 38.98 -6.49 2.19
CA ARG A 340 38.95 -6.09 3.61
C ARG A 340 37.56 -5.55 4.00
N THR A 341 37.01 -4.64 3.21
CA THR A 341 35.67 -4.09 3.43
C THR A 341 34.60 -5.18 3.43
N CYS A 342 34.72 -6.16 2.53
CA CYS A 342 33.83 -7.31 2.46
C CYS A 342 33.84 -8.12 3.76
N LEU A 343 35.03 -8.41 4.27
CA LEU A 343 35.24 -9.17 5.51
C LEU A 343 34.75 -8.39 6.75
N GLU A 344 35.10 -7.11 6.87
CA GLU A 344 34.68 -6.24 7.97
C GLU A 344 33.15 -6.13 8.07
N LYS A 345 32.47 -6.11 6.93
CA LYS A 345 31.00 -6.08 6.86
C LYS A 345 30.36 -7.47 6.94
N GLY A 346 31.12 -8.54 7.11
CA GLY A 346 30.62 -9.90 7.18
C GLY A 346 29.94 -10.38 5.89
N ARG A 347 30.34 -9.86 4.74
CA ARG A 347 29.76 -10.22 3.44
C ARG A 347 30.39 -11.50 2.91
N HIS A 348 29.60 -12.25 2.11
CA HIS A 348 30.05 -13.49 1.47
C HIS A 348 30.38 -13.32 -0.02
N LEU A 349 30.12 -12.14 -0.59
CA LEU A 349 30.40 -11.78 -1.97
C LEU A 349 31.31 -10.54 -2.00
N VAL A 350 32.37 -10.60 -2.82
CA VAL A 350 33.26 -9.47 -3.05
C VAL A 350 33.21 -9.05 -4.51
N ARG A 351 33.33 -7.75 -4.77
CA ARG A 351 33.41 -7.19 -6.11
C ARG A 351 34.78 -7.40 -6.72
N LEU A 352 34.83 -7.85 -7.96
CA LEU A 352 36.04 -8.05 -8.73
C LEU A 352 36.37 -6.79 -9.56
N LYS A 353 37.60 -6.71 -10.08
CA LYS A 353 38.05 -5.57 -10.90
C LYS A 353 37.28 -5.38 -12.21
N ASP A 354 36.61 -6.43 -12.72
CA ASP A 354 35.75 -6.34 -13.90
C ASP A 354 34.28 -5.98 -13.55
N GLY A 355 33.99 -5.69 -12.28
CA GLY A 355 32.65 -5.33 -11.79
C GLY A 355 31.76 -6.51 -11.44
N SER A 356 32.13 -7.77 -11.78
CA SER A 356 31.42 -8.95 -11.33
C SER A 356 31.65 -9.25 -9.86
N TYR A 357 30.85 -10.14 -9.27
CA TYR A 357 30.98 -10.56 -7.88
C TYR A 357 31.39 -12.04 -7.79
N ALA A 358 32.11 -12.39 -6.73
CA ALA A 358 32.47 -13.78 -6.46
C ALA A 358 32.35 -14.12 -4.98
N PRO A 359 32.00 -15.38 -4.65
CA PRO A 359 31.91 -15.81 -3.27
C PRO A 359 33.31 -15.88 -2.62
N VAL A 360 33.36 -15.52 -1.33
CA VAL A 360 34.60 -15.49 -0.52
C VAL A 360 34.46 -16.46 0.65
N LYS A 361 35.51 -17.23 0.89
CA LYS A 361 35.65 -18.01 2.13
C LYS A 361 36.26 -17.11 3.20
N ALA A 362 35.40 -16.40 3.93
CA ALA A 362 35.79 -15.33 4.85
C ALA A 362 36.83 -15.74 5.87
N GLU A 363 36.71 -16.93 6.48
CA GLU A 363 37.66 -17.44 7.50
C GLU A 363 39.06 -17.62 6.91
N GLN A 364 39.15 -18.30 5.75
CA GLN A 364 40.44 -18.55 5.09
C GLN A 364 41.13 -17.27 4.64
N VAL A 365 40.36 -16.34 4.05
CA VAL A 365 40.90 -15.07 3.57
C VAL A 365 41.33 -14.17 4.72
N SER A 366 40.55 -14.12 5.80
CA SER A 366 40.87 -13.34 7.01
C SER A 366 42.15 -13.85 7.66
N GLU A 367 42.33 -15.18 7.77
CA GLU A 367 43.53 -15.77 8.31
C GLU A 367 44.78 -15.42 7.46
N ILE A 368 44.68 -15.50 6.14
CA ILE A 368 45.76 -15.16 5.21
C ILE A 368 46.11 -13.67 5.32
N LEU A 369 45.12 -12.78 5.33
CA LEU A 369 45.38 -11.33 5.45
C LEU A 369 46.00 -10.96 6.81
N GLY A 370 45.55 -11.59 7.90
CA GLY A 370 46.13 -11.40 9.23
C GLY A 370 47.61 -11.78 9.27
N ARG A 371 47.95 -12.99 8.80
CA ARG A 371 49.33 -13.46 8.72
C ARG A 371 50.20 -12.62 7.76
N LEU A 372 49.60 -12.17 6.63
CA LEU A 372 50.28 -11.28 5.68
C LEU A 372 50.64 -9.94 6.35
N ALA A 373 49.67 -9.35 7.10
CA ALA A 373 49.91 -8.11 7.83
C ALA A 373 51.04 -8.25 8.86
N GLU A 374 51.12 -9.36 9.63
CA GLU A 374 52.18 -9.64 10.58
C GLU A 374 53.57 -9.76 9.90
N ILE A 375 53.63 -10.44 8.76
CA ILE A 375 54.87 -10.61 7.98
C ILE A 375 55.31 -9.28 7.39
N THR A 376 54.38 -8.51 6.80
CA THR A 376 54.66 -7.23 6.14
C THR A 376 55.01 -6.11 7.12
N ALA A 377 54.51 -6.17 8.36
CA ALA A 377 54.91 -5.22 9.41
C ALA A 377 56.42 -5.19 9.66
N SER A 378 57.16 -6.28 9.32
CA SER A 378 58.60 -6.38 9.40
C SER A 378 59.32 -6.08 8.07
N ALA A 379 58.57 -5.67 7.02
CA ALA A 379 59.15 -5.38 5.70
C ALA A 379 59.99 -4.11 5.72
N GLY A 380 61.21 -4.19 5.16
CA GLY A 380 62.07 -3.04 4.93
C GLY A 380 61.62 -2.16 3.77
N VAL A 381 62.42 -1.14 3.46
CA VAL A 381 62.19 -0.25 2.30
C VAL A 381 62.09 -1.08 1.01
N ARG A 382 61.02 -0.87 0.22
CA ARG A 382 60.69 -1.57 -1.04
C ARG A 382 60.00 -2.93 -0.89
N GLY A 383 59.32 -3.25 0.26
CA GLY A 383 58.51 -4.49 0.38
C GLY A 383 59.31 -5.78 0.42
N LYS A 384 60.63 -5.70 0.68
CA LYS A 384 61.52 -6.85 0.84
C LYS A 384 61.50 -7.32 2.29
N LEU A 385 61.28 -8.61 2.48
CA LEU A 385 61.23 -9.26 3.78
C LEU A 385 62.64 -9.77 4.14
N PRO A 386 63.08 -9.66 5.39
CA PRO A 386 64.37 -10.29 5.84
C PRO A 386 64.18 -11.82 5.82
N LEU A 387 65.29 -12.54 5.60
CA LEU A 387 65.31 -14.02 5.56
C LEU A 387 64.81 -14.65 6.87
N SER A 388 64.85 -13.95 8.00
CA SER A 388 64.36 -14.41 9.29
C SER A 388 62.82 -14.64 9.26
N GLN A 389 62.09 -14.09 8.28
CA GLN A 389 60.66 -14.31 8.08
C GLN A 389 60.35 -15.56 7.21
N ALA A 390 61.39 -16.27 6.72
CA ALA A 390 61.16 -17.39 5.77
C ALA A 390 60.26 -18.49 6.32
N GLY A 391 60.39 -18.85 7.61
CA GLY A 391 59.48 -19.81 8.24
C GLY A 391 58.01 -19.37 8.28
N ARG A 392 57.77 -18.08 8.61
CA ARG A 392 56.42 -17.54 8.59
C ARG A 392 55.82 -17.47 7.19
N VAL A 393 56.64 -17.13 6.19
CA VAL A 393 56.20 -17.16 4.77
C VAL A 393 55.85 -18.58 4.35
N GLN A 394 56.66 -19.58 4.75
CA GLN A 394 56.40 -20.98 4.47
C GLN A 394 55.06 -21.45 5.09
N ASP A 395 54.78 -21.08 6.34
CA ASP A 395 53.54 -21.41 7.01
C ASP A 395 52.33 -20.73 6.35
N LEU A 396 52.47 -19.49 5.91
CA LEU A 396 51.45 -18.79 5.15
C LEU A 396 51.17 -19.48 3.80
N LEU A 397 52.19 -19.96 3.11
CA LEU A 397 52.09 -20.68 1.84
C LEU A 397 51.30 -22.00 1.97
N LYS A 398 51.22 -22.62 3.15
CA LYS A 398 50.39 -23.81 3.37
C LYS A 398 48.89 -23.52 3.27
N LEU A 399 48.49 -22.27 3.52
CA LEU A 399 47.10 -21.82 3.42
C LEU A 399 46.68 -21.37 2.01
N VAL A 400 47.68 -21.17 1.12
CA VAL A 400 47.47 -20.65 -0.21
C VAL A 400 47.22 -21.81 -1.19
N SER A 401 46.16 -21.71 -1.99
CA SER A 401 45.76 -22.77 -2.92
C SER A 401 46.69 -22.92 -4.12
N GLU A 402 47.23 -21.82 -4.64
CA GLU A 402 48.14 -21.79 -5.76
C GLU A 402 49.41 -21.01 -5.42
N ARG A 403 50.56 -21.65 -5.54
CA ARG A 403 51.85 -21.06 -5.19
C ARG A 403 52.83 -21.17 -6.34
N ASN A 404 53.51 -20.07 -6.62
CA ASN A 404 54.64 -20.01 -7.56
C ASN A 404 55.86 -19.55 -6.75
N VAL A 405 56.73 -20.49 -6.48
CA VAL A 405 57.93 -20.27 -5.66
C VAL A 405 59.15 -20.40 -6.57
N SER A 406 60.07 -19.42 -6.51
CA SER A 406 61.29 -19.50 -7.30
C SER A 406 62.22 -20.61 -6.76
N ASN A 407 63.03 -21.22 -7.63
CA ASN A 407 63.96 -22.29 -7.25
C ASN A 407 64.87 -21.90 -6.08
N THR A 408 65.29 -20.64 -6.02
CA THR A 408 66.16 -20.12 -4.90
C THR A 408 65.37 -20.05 -3.60
N ALA A 409 64.08 -19.73 -3.63
CA ALA A 409 63.22 -19.72 -2.44
C ALA A 409 62.90 -21.16 -1.98
N GLU A 410 62.67 -22.09 -2.90
CA GLU A 410 62.46 -23.51 -2.59
C GLU A 410 63.68 -24.12 -1.87
N GLN A 411 64.90 -23.84 -2.37
CA GLN A 411 66.14 -24.28 -1.71
C GLN A 411 66.31 -23.68 -0.30
N LEU A 412 65.86 -22.43 -0.09
CA LEU A 412 65.81 -21.79 1.20
C LEU A 412 64.86 -22.48 2.18
N PHE A 413 63.64 -22.77 1.70
CA PHE A 413 62.64 -23.45 2.52
C PHE A 413 63.06 -24.89 2.85
N GLY A 414 63.65 -25.63 1.91
CA GLY A 414 64.17 -26.97 2.17
C GLY A 414 65.22 -27.01 3.26
N LYS A 415 66.15 -26.03 3.30
CA LYS A 415 67.14 -25.90 4.39
C LYS A 415 66.53 -25.59 5.75
N LEU A 416 65.34 -24.93 5.80
CA LEU A 416 64.63 -24.65 7.06
C LEU A 416 63.89 -25.89 7.62
N GLU A 417 63.58 -26.85 6.79
CA GLU A 417 62.93 -28.12 7.18
C GLU A 417 63.92 -29.15 7.71
N GLU A 418 65.21 -28.96 7.42
CA GLU A 418 66.35 -29.81 7.91
C GLU A 418 66.84 -29.41 9.29
N ILE A 419 66.45 -28.27 9.84
CA ILE A 419 66.82 -27.74 11.16
C ILE A 419 65.70 -28.02 12.18
#